data_15ec44c4de87603dcf0527bfbb53f03f
#
_entry.id   15ec44c4de87603dcf0527bfbb53f03f
#
_cell.length_a   1.000
_cell.length_b   1.000
_cell.length_c   1.000
_cell.angle_alpha   90.00
_cell.angle_beta   90.00
_cell.angle_gamma   90.00
#
_symmetry.space_group_name_H-M   'P 1'
#
loop_
_entity.id
_entity.type
_entity.pdbx_description
1 polymer ?
#
loop_
_entity_poly.entity_id
_entity_poly.type
_entity_poly.pdbx_seq_one_letter_code
_entity_poly.pdbx_strand_id
1 'polypeptide(L)'
;MQAVLDTAIGRMFPEDFQARHPDVIARRKERLAAVDPGCFAQACLGLAQLDLAAALPSIRSRTLVMCGALDRTTPPELARAVASAIPGALYREIEGSGHCPMLEQPEALVDAMQSFASERARG
;
A
#
# COMPACT_ATOMS: atom_id res chain seq x y z
N MET A 1 -6.78 7.51 22.03
CA MET A 1 -7.00 6.39 21.10
C MET A 1 -7.79 6.82 19.87
N GLN A 2 -9.01 7.41 20.02
CA GLN A 2 -9.85 7.80 18.86
C GLN A 2 -9.13 8.72 17.87
N ALA A 3 -8.46 9.76 18.32
CA ALA A 3 -7.71 10.70 17.46
C ALA A 3 -6.59 10.01 16.65
N VAL A 4 -5.95 8.99 17.22
CA VAL A 4 -4.92 8.21 16.51
C VAL A 4 -5.54 7.37 15.39
N LEU A 5 -6.70 6.75 15.68
CA LEU A 5 -7.44 5.97 14.68
C LEU A 5 -7.92 6.85 13.53
N ASP A 6 -8.47 8.03 13.84
CA ASP A 6 -8.97 8.97 12.83
C ASP A 6 -7.83 9.48 11.94
N THR A 7 -6.66 9.77 12.53
CA THR A 7 -5.46 10.16 11.78
C THR A 7 -4.98 9.04 10.87
N ALA A 8 -4.93 7.80 11.36
CA ALA A 8 -4.52 6.64 10.58
C ALA A 8 -5.47 6.42 9.39
N ILE A 9 -6.77 6.45 9.63
CA ILE A 9 -7.80 6.32 8.58
C ILE A 9 -7.68 7.44 7.53
N GLY A 10 -7.50 8.70 7.98
CA GLY A 10 -7.35 9.85 7.07
C GLY A 10 -6.12 9.78 6.17
N ARG A 11 -5.07 9.05 6.59
CA ARG A 11 -3.90 8.78 5.74
C ARG A 11 -4.09 7.59 4.79
N MET A 12 -4.85 6.59 5.24
CA MET A 12 -5.05 5.35 4.48
C MET A 12 -6.07 5.49 3.36
N PHE A 13 -7.16 6.24 3.61
CA PHE A 13 -8.30 6.30 2.70
C PHE A 13 -8.62 7.74 2.29
N PRO A 14 -8.84 8.01 1.00
CA PRO A 14 -9.36 9.30 0.51
C PRO A 14 -10.71 9.64 1.15
N GLU A 15 -10.98 10.94 1.31
CA GLU A 15 -12.20 11.42 2.00
C GLU A 15 -13.48 10.95 1.32
N ASP A 16 -13.51 10.94 -0.01
CA ASP A 16 -14.68 10.49 -0.77
C ASP A 16 -14.93 8.99 -0.61
N PHE A 17 -13.88 8.16 -0.49
CA PHE A 17 -14.03 6.74 -0.17
C PHE A 17 -14.60 6.56 1.24
N GLN A 18 -14.10 7.31 2.21
CA GLN A 18 -14.61 7.26 3.59
C GLN A 18 -16.10 7.62 3.65
N ALA A 19 -16.52 8.64 2.90
CA ALA A 19 -17.92 9.07 2.84
C ALA A 19 -18.84 8.02 2.19
N ARG A 20 -18.36 7.34 1.13
CA ARG A 20 -19.14 6.33 0.40
C ARG A 20 -19.17 4.95 1.07
N HIS A 21 -18.18 4.64 1.91
CA HIS A 21 -18.02 3.31 2.51
C HIS A 21 -17.85 3.36 4.04
N PRO A 22 -18.78 3.98 4.79
CA PRO A 22 -18.65 4.15 6.23
C PRO A 22 -18.56 2.84 7.00
N ASP A 23 -19.18 1.77 6.50
CA ASP A 23 -19.12 0.43 7.07
C ASP A 23 -17.72 -0.19 6.96
N VAL A 24 -17.02 0.01 5.85
CA VAL A 24 -15.62 -0.44 5.66
C VAL A 24 -14.71 0.31 6.63
N ILE A 25 -14.91 1.62 6.76
CA ILE A 25 -14.13 2.46 7.67
C ILE A 25 -14.36 2.05 9.13
N ALA A 26 -15.62 1.82 9.54
CA ALA A 26 -15.93 1.38 10.90
C ALA A 26 -15.25 0.05 11.24
N ARG A 27 -15.35 -0.95 10.36
CA ARG A 27 -14.65 -2.25 10.53
C ARG A 27 -13.13 -2.09 10.59
N ARG A 28 -12.57 -1.18 9.79
CA ARG A 28 -11.11 -0.93 9.83
C ARG A 28 -10.66 -0.32 11.14
N LYS A 29 -11.41 0.67 11.66
CA LYS A 29 -11.17 1.27 12.98
C LYS A 29 -11.25 0.24 14.11
N GLU A 30 -12.27 -0.61 14.09
CA GLU A 30 -12.44 -1.68 15.07
C GLU A 30 -11.23 -2.63 15.07
N ARG A 31 -10.78 -3.08 13.90
CA ARG A 31 -9.60 -3.96 13.77
C ARG A 31 -8.31 -3.28 14.25
N LEU A 32 -8.12 -2.00 13.93
CA LEU A 32 -6.96 -1.25 14.41
C LEU A 32 -7.00 -1.07 15.94
N ALA A 33 -8.18 -0.81 16.51
CA ALA A 33 -8.35 -0.67 17.95
C ALA A 33 -8.11 -1.98 18.72
N ALA A 34 -8.32 -3.12 18.07
CA ALA A 34 -8.10 -4.45 18.66
C ALA A 34 -6.64 -4.91 18.65
N VAL A 35 -5.75 -4.18 17.97
CA VAL A 35 -4.32 -4.50 17.96
C VAL A 35 -3.72 -4.19 19.34
N ASP A 36 -2.97 -5.14 19.89
CA ASP A 36 -2.26 -4.93 21.16
C ASP A 36 -1.28 -3.76 21.04
N PRO A 37 -1.34 -2.76 21.94
CA PRO A 37 -0.50 -1.57 21.84
C PRO A 37 1.00 -1.86 21.93
N GLY A 38 1.39 -2.89 22.70
CA GLY A 38 2.79 -3.30 22.82
C GLY A 38 3.31 -3.89 21.52
N CYS A 39 2.53 -4.80 20.90
CA CYS A 39 2.85 -5.36 19.58
C CYS A 39 2.93 -4.25 18.51
N PHE A 40 2.01 -3.30 18.53
CA PHE A 40 2.01 -2.18 17.59
C PHE A 40 3.26 -1.32 17.76
N ALA A 41 3.64 -0.98 19.00
CA ALA A 41 4.84 -0.20 19.29
C ALA A 41 6.12 -0.91 18.81
N GLN A 42 6.24 -2.23 19.05
CA GLN A 42 7.38 -3.02 18.57
C GLN A 42 7.45 -3.07 17.04
N ALA A 43 6.32 -3.21 16.36
CA ALA A 43 6.26 -3.15 14.90
C ALA A 43 6.73 -1.78 14.37
N CYS A 44 6.30 -0.69 14.99
CA CYS A 44 6.73 0.67 14.62
C CYS A 44 8.24 0.85 14.81
N LEU A 45 8.80 0.36 15.93
CA LEU A 45 10.25 0.41 16.19
C LEU A 45 11.03 -0.42 15.16
N GLY A 46 10.54 -1.62 14.83
CA GLY A 46 11.15 -2.46 13.80
C GLY A 46 11.16 -1.77 12.44
N LEU A 47 10.04 -1.17 12.03
CA LEU A 47 9.95 -0.42 10.78
C LEU A 47 10.87 0.82 10.75
N ALA A 48 10.99 1.53 11.87
CA ALA A 48 11.84 2.70 11.96
C ALA A 48 13.34 2.37 11.83
N GLN A 49 13.75 1.15 12.14
CA GLN A 49 15.12 0.67 12.02
C GLN A 49 15.40 -0.09 10.72
N LEU A 50 14.34 -0.41 9.95
CA LEU A 50 14.45 -1.19 8.73
C LEU A 50 14.92 -0.30 7.58
N ASP A 51 16.10 -0.62 7.03
CA ASP A 51 16.57 -0.07 5.76
C ASP A 51 16.98 -1.21 4.82
N LEU A 52 16.18 -1.41 3.79
CA LEU A 52 16.41 -2.43 2.77
C LEU A 52 16.82 -1.81 1.42
N ALA A 53 17.03 -0.50 1.35
CA ALA A 53 17.33 0.19 0.09
C ALA A 53 18.54 -0.40 -0.62
N ALA A 54 19.61 -0.72 0.12
CA ALA A 54 20.83 -1.33 -0.42
C ALA A 54 20.62 -2.76 -0.98
N ALA A 55 19.55 -3.46 -0.56
CA ALA A 55 19.25 -4.82 -1.02
C ALA A 55 18.39 -4.84 -2.30
N LEU A 56 17.68 -3.77 -2.63
CA LEU A 56 16.77 -3.71 -3.78
C LEU A 56 17.46 -4.06 -5.12
N PRO A 57 18.70 -3.62 -5.41
CA PRO A 57 19.39 -3.99 -6.64
C PRO A 57 19.70 -5.47 -6.78
N SER A 58 19.64 -6.25 -5.69
CA SER A 58 19.89 -7.70 -5.71
C SER A 58 18.66 -8.54 -6.06
N ILE A 59 17.48 -7.93 -6.15
CA ILE A 59 16.23 -8.62 -6.52
C ILE A 59 16.31 -9.04 -7.99
N ARG A 60 16.18 -10.36 -8.25
CA ARG A 60 16.26 -10.96 -9.59
C ARG A 60 14.90 -11.40 -10.13
N SER A 61 13.89 -11.45 -9.28
CA SER A 61 12.54 -11.83 -9.68
C SER A 61 11.90 -10.72 -10.51
N ARG A 62 11.05 -11.10 -11.48
CA ARG A 62 10.14 -10.13 -12.10
C ARG A 62 9.32 -9.45 -11.00
N THR A 63 9.31 -8.15 -11.00
CA THR A 63 8.70 -7.36 -9.94
C THR A 63 7.73 -6.34 -10.53
N LEU A 64 6.53 -6.29 -9.98
CA LEU A 64 5.56 -5.21 -10.18
C LEU A 64 5.42 -4.45 -8.88
N VAL A 65 5.74 -3.17 -8.88
CA VAL A 65 5.51 -2.25 -7.76
C VAL A 65 4.24 -1.48 -8.05
N MET A 66 3.29 -1.53 -7.12
CA MET A 66 2.01 -0.83 -7.23
C MET A 66 1.77 0.07 -6.04
N CYS A 67 1.09 1.19 -6.27
CA CYS A 67 0.72 2.16 -5.25
C CYS A 67 -0.60 2.82 -5.64
N GLY A 68 -1.43 3.17 -4.67
CA GLY A 68 -2.57 4.04 -4.94
C GLY A 68 -2.10 5.45 -5.27
N ALA A 69 -2.67 6.07 -6.28
CA ALA A 69 -2.30 7.43 -6.72
C ALA A 69 -2.53 8.50 -5.64
N LEU A 70 -3.44 8.23 -4.70
CA LEU A 70 -3.80 9.11 -3.58
C LEU A 70 -3.24 8.62 -2.24
N ASP A 71 -2.25 7.70 -2.24
CA ASP A 71 -1.67 7.16 -1.01
C ASP A 71 -0.91 8.24 -0.24
N ARG A 72 -1.37 8.53 0.98
CA ARG A 72 -0.78 9.51 1.89
C ARG A 72 0.04 8.86 3.02
N THR A 73 0.02 7.53 3.11
CA THR A 73 0.81 6.75 4.08
C THR A 73 2.20 6.45 3.51
N THR A 74 2.23 5.91 2.30
CA THR A 74 3.44 5.64 1.50
C THR A 74 3.24 6.25 0.12
N PRO A 75 3.56 7.55 -0.05
CA PRO A 75 3.27 8.29 -1.27
C PRO A 75 3.90 7.68 -2.53
N PRO A 76 3.30 7.90 -3.71
CA PRO A 76 3.75 7.32 -4.98
C PRO A 76 5.23 7.50 -5.29
N GLU A 77 5.86 8.60 -4.87
CA GLU A 77 7.29 8.83 -5.06
C GLU A 77 8.16 7.81 -4.34
N LEU A 78 7.74 7.29 -3.20
CA LEU A 78 8.47 6.21 -2.50
C LEU A 78 8.36 4.89 -3.28
N ALA A 79 7.18 4.56 -3.78
CA ALA A 79 6.98 3.37 -4.60
C ALA A 79 7.76 3.45 -5.93
N ARG A 80 7.81 4.64 -6.57
CA ARG A 80 8.66 4.87 -7.75
C ARG A 80 10.14 4.67 -7.44
N ALA A 81 10.61 5.17 -6.29
CA ALA A 81 11.99 4.99 -5.86
C ALA A 81 12.33 3.50 -5.69
N VAL A 82 11.43 2.73 -5.07
CA VAL A 82 11.58 1.26 -4.94
C VAL A 82 11.64 0.60 -6.32
N ALA A 83 10.72 0.91 -7.23
CA ALA A 83 10.69 0.35 -8.57
C ALA A 83 11.97 0.67 -9.35
N SER A 84 12.47 1.90 -9.23
CA SER A 84 13.70 2.36 -9.90
C SER A 84 14.95 1.64 -9.39
N ALA A 85 14.95 1.20 -8.13
CA ALA A 85 16.08 0.52 -7.51
C ALA A 85 16.12 -0.99 -7.82
N ILE A 86 15.01 -1.59 -8.28
CA ILE A 86 14.92 -3.01 -8.61
C ILE A 86 15.13 -3.19 -10.12
N PRO A 87 16.12 -3.97 -10.56
CA PRO A 87 16.39 -4.17 -11.99
C PRO A 87 15.18 -4.76 -12.74
N GLY A 88 14.70 -4.05 -13.76
CA GLY A 88 13.59 -4.50 -14.60
C GLY A 88 12.21 -4.48 -13.94
N ALA A 89 12.06 -3.84 -12.77
CA ALA A 89 10.75 -3.71 -12.15
C ALA A 89 9.83 -2.81 -12.97
N LEU A 90 8.56 -3.19 -13.03
CA LEU A 90 7.50 -2.35 -13.55
C LEU A 90 6.85 -1.55 -12.42
N TYR A 91 6.39 -0.35 -12.72
CA TYR A 91 5.66 0.50 -11.79
C TYR A 91 4.26 0.81 -12.31
N ARG A 92 3.26 0.76 -11.44
CA ARG A 92 1.89 1.17 -11.77
C ARG A 92 1.23 1.89 -10.61
N GLU A 93 0.55 2.98 -10.91
CA GLU A 93 -0.38 3.63 -9.98
C GLU A 93 -1.80 3.11 -10.20
N ILE A 94 -2.54 2.98 -9.10
CA ILE A 94 -3.97 2.64 -9.12
C ILE A 94 -4.73 3.95 -8.91
N GLU A 95 -5.31 4.45 -9.97
CA GLU A 95 -6.08 5.70 -9.97
C GLU A 95 -7.25 5.63 -8.98
N GLY A 96 -7.51 6.76 -8.30
CA GLY A 96 -8.61 6.88 -7.35
C GLY A 96 -8.45 6.08 -6.06
N SER A 97 -7.28 5.47 -5.83
CA SER A 97 -6.99 4.68 -4.63
C SER A 97 -5.99 5.39 -3.72
N GLY A 98 -6.20 5.25 -2.42
CA GLY A 98 -5.23 5.57 -1.38
C GLY A 98 -4.35 4.36 -1.03
N HIS A 99 -4.17 4.12 0.27
CA HIS A 99 -3.26 3.08 0.79
C HIS A 99 -3.78 1.65 0.68
N CYS A 100 -5.06 1.46 0.44
CA CYS A 100 -5.69 0.14 0.43
C CYS A 100 -6.38 -0.17 -0.91
N PRO A 101 -5.64 -0.25 -2.03
CA PRO A 101 -6.24 -0.50 -3.35
C PRO A 101 -7.07 -1.77 -3.41
N MET A 102 -6.75 -2.79 -2.61
CA MET A 102 -7.54 -4.02 -2.50
C MET A 102 -8.96 -3.80 -1.94
N LEU A 103 -9.21 -2.70 -1.26
CA LEU A 103 -10.52 -2.31 -0.75
C LEU A 103 -11.17 -1.20 -1.57
N GLU A 104 -10.36 -0.33 -2.15
CA GLU A 104 -10.80 0.90 -2.82
C GLU A 104 -11.03 0.69 -4.31
N GLN A 105 -10.14 -0.04 -4.97
CA GLN A 105 -10.14 -0.29 -6.42
C GLN A 105 -9.75 -1.76 -6.72
N PRO A 106 -10.48 -2.76 -6.18
CA PRO A 106 -10.08 -4.17 -6.29
C PRO A 106 -9.97 -4.66 -7.75
N GLU A 107 -10.86 -4.19 -8.62
CA GLU A 107 -10.87 -4.57 -10.04
C GLU A 107 -9.62 -4.05 -10.76
N ALA A 108 -9.31 -2.77 -10.60
CA ALA A 108 -8.11 -2.16 -11.19
C ALA A 108 -6.81 -2.82 -10.68
N LEU A 109 -6.79 -3.19 -9.38
CA LEU A 109 -5.65 -3.91 -8.80
C LEU A 109 -5.49 -5.29 -9.45
N VAL A 110 -6.58 -6.05 -9.56
CA VAL A 110 -6.58 -7.39 -10.18
C VAL A 110 -6.17 -7.31 -11.64
N ASP A 111 -6.71 -6.37 -12.40
CA ASP A 111 -6.36 -6.15 -13.82
C ASP A 111 -4.87 -5.86 -14.00
N ALA A 112 -4.29 -5.04 -13.13
CA ALA A 112 -2.86 -4.74 -13.15
C ALA A 112 -2.01 -5.99 -12.88
N MET A 113 -2.43 -6.82 -11.92
CA MET A 113 -1.76 -8.08 -11.58
C MET A 113 -1.87 -9.10 -12.72
N GLN A 114 -3.04 -9.26 -13.32
CA GLN A 114 -3.29 -10.17 -14.44
C GLN A 114 -2.49 -9.76 -15.69
N SER A 115 -2.45 -8.47 -16.00
CA SER A 115 -1.65 -7.93 -17.10
C SER A 115 -0.18 -8.26 -16.91
N PHE A 116 0.36 -8.02 -15.71
CA PHE A 116 1.72 -8.36 -15.38
C PHE A 116 2.03 -9.85 -15.49
N ALA A 117 1.11 -10.70 -15.00
CA ALA A 117 1.27 -12.16 -15.11
C ALA A 117 1.25 -12.64 -16.56
N SER A 118 0.37 -12.08 -17.39
CA SER A 118 0.18 -12.48 -18.79
C SER A 118 1.34 -12.07 -19.71
N GLU A 119 2.08 -11.01 -19.40
CA GLU A 119 3.26 -10.58 -20.14
C GLU A 119 4.36 -11.64 -20.15
N ARG A 120 4.39 -12.55 -19.15
CA ARG A 120 5.30 -13.69 -19.08
C ARG A 120 5.00 -14.79 -20.14
N ALA A 121 3.74 -14.90 -20.56
CA ALA A 121 3.31 -15.96 -21.46
C ALA A 121 3.65 -15.69 -22.94
N ARG A 122 4.15 -14.49 -23.27
CA ARG A 122 4.43 -14.06 -24.66
C ARG A 122 5.93 -13.92 -24.97
N GLY A 123 6.81 -14.21 -24.03
CA GLY A 123 8.27 -14.19 -24.16
C GLY A 123 8.85 -15.57 -23.89
#